data_3d75d7056f166ddb9b7b88cb91ca5f06
#
_entry.id   3d75d7056f166ddb9b7b88cb91ca5f06
#
_cell.length_a   1.000
_cell.length_b   1.000
_cell.length_c   1.000
_cell.angle_alpha   90.00
_cell.angle_beta   90.00
_cell.angle_gamma   90.00
#
_symmetry.space_group_name_H-M   'P 1'
#
loop_
_entity.id
_entity.type
_entity.pdbx_description
1 polymer ?
#
loop_
_entity_poly.entity_id
_entity_poly.type
_entity_poly.pdbx_seq_one_letter_code
_entity_poly.pdbx_strand_id
1 'polypeptide(L)'
;MTISELKEKSIAELGKLARGLEIAGTSALRKQDLIFKILQAQSEKEGHIFAEGLLEILPDGYGFLRSPDYNYLPGPDDIYVSPSQIRKFDLKTGDTISGNVRSPHEGEKYFALVKIEAINFESPEETRNKILFDNLTPLYPEERIKMETTREQIPGRVMDLLCPIGKGQRGLIVAPPRTGKTMLMQAIANSVTANHPEVVLIVLLIDERPEEVTDMQRSVKGEVISSTFDEPAARHVQVAEMVIEKAKRLVEHKRDVVILLDSITRLARAYNTIVPPSGKVLSGGVDSNALQRPKRFFGAARNIEEGGSLTIIASALIDTGSRMDEVIFEEFKGTGNMEVILDRKLVDKRVFPAIDIQRSGTRKEELLIPKEDLQRTWILRKVLNPLSPVEAMELLSDKLGKTRNNQEFLHNMSSL
;
A
#
# COMPACT_ATOMS: atom_id res chain seq x y z
N MET A 1 16.26 -18.17 -21.75
CA MET A 1 17.05 -17.28 -20.86
C MET A 1 16.42 -17.29 -19.48
N THR A 2 17.22 -17.31 -18.45
CA THR A 2 16.74 -17.29 -17.07
C THR A 2 16.41 -15.85 -16.62
N ILE A 3 15.64 -15.70 -15.54
CA ILE A 3 15.31 -14.38 -14.98
C ILE A 3 16.57 -13.62 -14.53
N SER A 4 17.58 -14.34 -14.00
CA SER A 4 18.87 -13.75 -13.59
C SER A 4 19.62 -13.14 -14.76
N GLU A 5 19.72 -13.86 -15.88
CA GLU A 5 20.34 -13.35 -17.12
C GLU A 5 19.61 -12.11 -17.69
N LEU A 6 18.28 -12.07 -17.54
CA LEU A 6 17.49 -10.92 -17.98
C LEU A 6 17.66 -9.71 -17.07
N LYS A 7 17.83 -9.92 -15.76
CA LYS A 7 18.08 -8.83 -14.80
C LYS A 7 19.42 -8.12 -15.01
N GLU A 8 20.45 -8.82 -15.48
CA GLU A 8 21.75 -8.24 -15.79
C GLU A 8 21.72 -7.31 -17.00
N LYS A 9 20.73 -7.47 -17.90
CA LYS A 9 20.61 -6.66 -19.10
C LYS A 9 20.06 -5.26 -18.83
N SER A 10 20.52 -4.30 -19.63
CA SER A 10 19.98 -2.93 -19.63
C SER A 10 18.55 -2.90 -20.22
N ILE A 11 17.78 -1.86 -19.89
CA ILE A 11 16.43 -1.67 -20.47
C ILE A 11 16.48 -1.63 -22.01
N ALA A 12 17.53 -1.05 -22.59
CA ALA A 12 17.72 -0.98 -24.05
C ALA A 12 17.92 -2.36 -24.68
N GLU A 13 18.69 -3.24 -24.04
CA GLU A 13 18.92 -4.63 -24.50
C GLU A 13 17.65 -5.48 -24.35
N LEU A 14 16.94 -5.33 -23.22
CA LEU A 14 15.64 -5.98 -23.01
C LEU A 14 14.61 -5.53 -24.06
N GLY A 15 14.58 -4.25 -24.40
CA GLY A 15 13.72 -3.71 -25.46
C GLY A 15 14.06 -4.27 -26.85
N LYS A 16 15.33 -4.58 -27.14
CA LYS A 16 15.73 -5.27 -28.41
C LYS A 16 15.25 -6.72 -28.41
N LEU A 17 15.40 -7.43 -27.27
CA LEU A 17 14.92 -8.81 -27.12
C LEU A 17 13.40 -8.89 -27.26
N ALA A 18 12.67 -7.97 -26.63
CA ALA A 18 11.22 -7.93 -26.70
C ALA A 18 10.71 -7.68 -28.12
N ARG A 19 11.39 -6.82 -28.91
CA ARG A 19 11.09 -6.62 -30.33
C ARG A 19 11.37 -7.88 -31.15
N GLY A 20 12.46 -8.60 -30.88
CA GLY A 20 12.76 -9.88 -31.50
C GLY A 20 11.76 -11.00 -31.20
N LEU A 21 10.99 -10.85 -30.11
CA LEU A 21 9.91 -11.73 -29.70
C LEU A 21 8.52 -11.22 -30.14
N GLU A 22 8.48 -10.13 -30.92
CA GLU A 22 7.24 -9.49 -31.41
C GLU A 22 6.29 -8.99 -30.30
N ILE A 23 6.84 -8.61 -29.13
CA ILE A 23 6.05 -8.10 -28.00
C ILE A 23 5.67 -6.65 -28.26
N ALA A 24 4.36 -6.37 -28.34
CA ALA A 24 3.85 -5.01 -28.54
C ALA A 24 3.89 -4.17 -27.24
N GLY A 25 3.98 -2.83 -27.37
CA GLY A 25 3.79 -1.89 -26.26
C GLY A 25 4.93 -1.86 -25.23
N THR A 26 6.16 -2.19 -25.60
CA THR A 26 7.30 -2.34 -24.69
C THR A 26 7.96 -1.04 -24.24
N SER A 27 7.72 0.09 -24.94
CA SER A 27 8.42 1.37 -24.72
C SER A 27 8.07 2.10 -23.41
N ALA A 28 6.94 1.78 -22.79
CA ALA A 28 6.46 2.39 -21.55
C ALA A 28 6.52 1.45 -20.32
N LEU A 29 7.08 0.25 -20.50
CA LEU A 29 7.13 -0.76 -19.44
C LEU A 29 8.33 -0.53 -18.51
N ARG A 30 8.13 -0.80 -17.22
CA ARG A 30 9.24 -0.89 -16.25
C ARG A 30 10.12 -2.09 -16.58
N LYS A 31 11.38 -2.07 -16.13
CA LYS A 31 12.34 -3.16 -16.38
C LYS A 31 11.78 -4.54 -15.97
N GLN A 32 11.09 -4.61 -14.85
CA GLN A 32 10.49 -5.85 -14.34
C GLN A 32 9.35 -6.37 -15.23
N ASP A 33 8.41 -5.48 -15.60
CA ASP A 33 7.29 -5.84 -16.49
C ASP A 33 7.78 -6.31 -17.86
N LEU A 34 8.88 -5.72 -18.34
CA LEU A 34 9.50 -6.09 -19.60
C LEU A 34 10.15 -7.48 -19.51
N ILE A 35 10.85 -7.78 -18.40
CA ILE A 35 11.42 -9.11 -18.13
C ILE A 35 10.32 -10.15 -18.09
N PHE A 36 9.22 -9.86 -17.38
CA PHE A 36 8.07 -10.75 -17.29
C PHE A 36 7.47 -11.08 -18.66
N LYS A 37 7.20 -10.07 -19.49
CA LYS A 37 6.68 -10.27 -20.84
C LYS A 37 7.63 -11.05 -21.75
N ILE A 38 8.93 -10.89 -21.59
CA ILE A 38 9.93 -11.67 -22.32
C ILE A 38 9.87 -13.15 -21.91
N LEU A 39 9.79 -13.44 -20.60
CA LEU A 39 9.66 -14.81 -20.10
C LEU A 39 8.37 -15.47 -20.57
N GLN A 40 7.25 -14.74 -20.53
CA GLN A 40 5.97 -15.21 -21.04
C GLN A 40 6.06 -15.59 -22.53
N ALA A 41 6.58 -14.69 -23.38
CA ALA A 41 6.69 -14.94 -24.81
C ALA A 41 7.68 -16.08 -25.15
N GLN A 42 8.73 -16.26 -24.35
CA GLN A 42 9.65 -17.40 -24.51
C GLN A 42 8.95 -18.72 -24.16
N SER A 43 8.18 -18.74 -23.07
CA SER A 43 7.42 -19.91 -22.63
C SER A 43 6.35 -20.32 -23.66
N GLU A 44 5.62 -19.34 -24.19
CA GLU A 44 4.62 -19.55 -25.24
C GLU A 44 5.23 -20.11 -26.52
N LYS A 45 6.43 -19.67 -26.92
CA LYS A 45 7.17 -20.21 -28.06
C LYS A 45 7.61 -21.67 -27.85
N GLU A 46 7.86 -22.07 -26.59
CA GLU A 46 8.21 -23.43 -26.23
C GLU A 46 6.96 -24.35 -26.05
N GLY A 47 5.75 -23.80 -26.26
CA GLY A 47 4.49 -24.52 -26.13
C GLY A 47 4.00 -24.71 -24.69
N HIS A 48 4.54 -23.92 -23.74
CA HIS A 48 4.12 -23.88 -22.36
C HIS A 48 3.24 -22.66 -22.08
N ILE A 49 2.30 -22.79 -21.14
CA ILE A 49 1.51 -21.66 -20.63
C ILE A 49 2.30 -21.04 -19.48
N PHE A 50 2.57 -19.76 -19.54
CA PHE A 50 3.21 -19.02 -18.47
C PHE A 50 2.15 -18.26 -17.66
N ALA A 51 2.23 -18.36 -16.33
CA ALA A 51 1.30 -17.71 -15.43
C ALA A 51 1.99 -17.13 -14.19
N GLU A 52 1.33 -16.17 -13.57
CA GLU A 52 1.73 -15.55 -12.30
C GLU A 52 0.53 -15.48 -11.36
N GLY A 53 0.79 -15.61 -10.08
CA GLY A 53 -0.22 -15.43 -9.05
C GLY A 53 0.36 -15.32 -7.65
N LEU A 54 -0.48 -14.93 -6.72
CA LEU A 54 -0.15 -14.82 -5.30
C LEU A 54 -0.43 -16.14 -4.60
N LEU A 55 0.56 -16.74 -3.95
CA LEU A 55 0.41 -18.03 -3.29
C LEU A 55 -0.42 -17.89 -2.01
N GLU A 56 -1.48 -18.69 -1.92
CA GLU A 56 -2.19 -19.02 -0.69
C GLU A 56 -1.94 -20.49 -0.36
N ILE A 57 -1.34 -20.77 0.80
CA ILE A 57 -1.12 -22.14 1.29
C ILE A 57 -2.29 -22.51 2.20
N LEU A 58 -2.94 -23.64 1.89
CA LEU A 58 -4.04 -24.16 2.67
C LEU A 58 -3.57 -25.08 3.82
N PRO A 59 -4.39 -25.31 4.85
CA PRO A 59 -4.01 -26.11 6.02
C PRO A 59 -3.52 -27.53 5.66
N ASP A 60 -3.99 -28.10 4.54
CA ASP A 60 -3.59 -29.42 4.05
C ASP A 60 -2.18 -29.44 3.42
N GLY A 61 -1.49 -28.28 3.36
CA GLY A 61 -0.11 -28.16 2.92
C GLY A 61 0.09 -28.04 1.40
N TYR A 62 -0.97 -28.00 0.61
CA TYR A 62 -0.92 -27.57 -0.80
C TYR A 62 -1.37 -26.12 -0.91
N GLY A 63 -1.20 -25.48 -2.08
CA GLY A 63 -1.57 -24.10 -2.28
C GLY A 63 -2.19 -23.83 -3.63
N PHE A 64 -2.66 -22.58 -3.77
CA PHE A 64 -3.12 -22.02 -5.04
C PHE A 64 -2.48 -20.68 -5.31
N LEU A 65 -2.16 -20.41 -6.57
CA LEU A 65 -1.83 -19.06 -7.03
C LEU A 65 -3.15 -18.34 -7.32
N ARG A 66 -3.39 -17.27 -6.58
CA ARG A 66 -4.59 -16.43 -6.66
C ARG A 66 -4.34 -15.26 -7.59
N SER A 67 -5.35 -14.93 -8.40
CA SER A 67 -5.31 -13.79 -9.31
C SER A 67 -5.70 -12.46 -8.60
N PRO A 68 -5.02 -11.35 -8.92
CA PRO A 68 -5.46 -10.02 -8.48
C PRO A 68 -6.85 -9.66 -9.05
N ASP A 69 -7.26 -10.22 -10.19
CA ASP A 69 -8.57 -9.98 -10.81
C ASP A 69 -9.73 -10.44 -9.91
N TYR A 70 -9.48 -11.41 -9.04
CA TYR A 70 -10.43 -11.88 -8.01
C TYR A 70 -10.07 -11.38 -6.61
N ASN A 71 -9.29 -10.29 -6.51
CA ASN A 71 -8.84 -9.73 -5.22
C ASN A 71 -8.14 -10.77 -4.32
N TYR A 72 -7.39 -11.71 -4.94
CA TYR A 72 -6.72 -12.84 -4.26
C TYR A 72 -7.66 -13.81 -3.54
N LEU A 73 -8.95 -13.75 -3.81
CA LEU A 73 -9.92 -14.74 -3.36
C LEU A 73 -9.94 -15.96 -4.29
N PRO A 74 -10.47 -17.13 -3.82
CA PRO A 74 -10.65 -18.30 -4.66
C PRO A 74 -11.42 -17.98 -5.95
N GLY A 75 -10.84 -18.36 -7.09
CA GLY A 75 -11.37 -18.08 -8.41
C GLY A 75 -11.27 -19.31 -9.35
N PRO A 76 -11.94 -19.22 -10.52
CA PRO A 76 -11.91 -20.31 -11.50
C PRO A 76 -10.53 -20.51 -12.15
N ASP A 77 -9.71 -19.45 -12.17
CA ASP A 77 -8.38 -19.42 -12.81
C ASP A 77 -7.24 -19.75 -11.84
N ASP A 78 -7.58 -20.25 -10.65
CA ASP A 78 -6.58 -20.63 -9.65
C ASP A 78 -5.67 -21.75 -10.15
N ILE A 79 -4.39 -21.62 -9.84
CA ILE A 79 -3.37 -22.58 -10.25
C ILE A 79 -2.88 -23.36 -9.04
N TYR A 80 -3.01 -24.67 -9.11
CA TYR A 80 -2.59 -25.58 -8.04
C TYR A 80 -1.07 -25.61 -7.88
N VAL A 81 -0.61 -25.54 -6.64
CA VAL A 81 0.80 -25.67 -6.23
C VAL A 81 0.95 -26.86 -5.30
N SER A 82 1.81 -27.81 -5.66
CA SER A 82 1.98 -29.05 -4.90
C SER A 82 2.72 -28.84 -3.58
N PRO A 83 2.45 -29.67 -2.55
CA PRO A 83 3.21 -29.65 -1.29
C PRO A 83 4.71 -29.87 -1.46
N SER A 84 5.11 -30.61 -2.48
CA SER A 84 6.52 -30.86 -2.79
C SER A 84 7.23 -29.60 -3.26
N GLN A 85 6.60 -28.79 -4.11
CA GLN A 85 7.13 -27.49 -4.54
C GLN A 85 7.21 -26.48 -3.39
N ILE A 86 6.15 -26.43 -2.56
CA ILE A 86 6.11 -25.54 -1.38
C ILE A 86 7.29 -25.86 -0.45
N ARG A 87 7.53 -27.13 -0.14
CA ARG A 87 8.66 -27.53 0.72
C ARG A 87 10.01 -27.35 0.05
N LYS A 88 10.13 -27.65 -1.24
CA LYS A 88 11.42 -27.56 -1.96
C LYS A 88 11.97 -26.15 -2.01
N PHE A 89 11.09 -25.14 -2.18
CA PHE A 89 11.46 -23.73 -2.32
C PHE A 89 11.17 -22.91 -1.07
N ASP A 90 10.74 -23.54 0.04
CA ASP A 90 10.33 -22.87 1.29
C ASP A 90 9.34 -21.73 1.06
N LEU A 91 8.32 -21.98 0.22
CA LEU A 91 7.32 -21.02 -0.15
C LEU A 91 6.41 -20.69 1.04
N LYS A 92 5.98 -19.43 1.10
CA LYS A 92 5.05 -18.91 2.11
C LYS A 92 3.83 -18.30 1.45
N THR A 93 2.72 -18.24 2.18
CA THR A 93 1.58 -17.44 1.76
C THR A 93 2.01 -16.00 1.55
N GLY A 94 1.57 -15.39 0.44
CA GLY A 94 1.95 -14.06 0.03
C GLY A 94 3.15 -13.98 -0.93
N ASP A 95 3.82 -15.11 -1.23
CA ASP A 95 4.83 -15.13 -2.29
C ASP A 95 4.15 -14.96 -3.67
N THR A 96 4.65 -14.04 -4.46
CA THR A 96 4.28 -13.90 -5.88
C THR A 96 5.10 -14.88 -6.68
N ILE A 97 4.46 -15.85 -7.30
CA ILE A 97 5.11 -16.92 -8.04
C ILE A 97 4.76 -16.83 -9.51
N SER A 98 5.77 -16.85 -10.35
CA SER A 98 5.62 -16.95 -11.79
C SER A 98 6.32 -18.18 -12.34
N GLY A 99 5.71 -18.82 -13.32
CA GLY A 99 6.27 -20.02 -13.90
C GLY A 99 5.38 -20.70 -14.93
N ASN A 100 5.82 -21.90 -15.36
CA ASN A 100 5.14 -22.68 -16.36
C ASN A 100 4.05 -23.53 -15.73
N VAL A 101 2.87 -23.50 -16.32
CA VAL A 101 1.70 -24.27 -15.91
C VAL A 101 1.27 -25.23 -17.01
N ARG A 102 0.62 -26.32 -16.62
CA ARG A 102 -0.05 -27.24 -17.52
C ARG A 102 -1.55 -27.21 -17.38
N SER A 103 -2.23 -27.55 -18.43
CA SER A 103 -3.68 -27.74 -18.41
C SER A 103 -4.09 -28.90 -17.47
N PRO A 104 -5.31 -28.87 -16.93
CA PRO A 104 -5.85 -29.95 -16.13
C PRO A 104 -5.86 -31.27 -16.91
N HIS A 105 -5.46 -32.38 -16.26
CA HIS A 105 -5.68 -33.73 -16.78
C HIS A 105 -7.13 -34.17 -16.56
N GLU A 106 -7.50 -35.29 -17.14
CA GLU A 106 -8.82 -35.90 -16.94
C GLU A 106 -9.08 -36.15 -15.44
N GLY A 107 -10.15 -35.52 -14.91
CA GLY A 107 -10.49 -35.54 -13.48
C GLY A 107 -9.90 -34.42 -12.62
N GLU A 108 -8.98 -33.60 -13.14
CA GLU A 108 -8.47 -32.42 -12.46
C GLU A 108 -9.33 -31.19 -12.80
N LYS A 109 -9.48 -30.28 -11.84
CA LYS A 109 -10.27 -29.05 -12.02
C LYS A 109 -9.42 -27.83 -12.33
N TYR A 110 -8.18 -27.80 -11.86
CA TYR A 110 -7.32 -26.63 -11.90
C TYR A 110 -6.09 -26.83 -12.77
N PHE A 111 -5.57 -25.76 -13.35
CA PHE A 111 -4.23 -25.73 -13.88
C PHE A 111 -3.23 -26.07 -12.77
N ALA A 112 -2.10 -26.65 -13.13
CA ALA A 112 -1.07 -27.02 -12.16
C ALA A 112 0.28 -26.39 -12.51
N LEU A 113 0.93 -25.83 -11.51
CA LEU A 113 2.29 -25.28 -11.64
C LEU A 113 3.28 -26.44 -11.87
N VAL A 114 4.02 -26.37 -12.97
CA VAL A 114 5.01 -27.41 -13.34
C VAL A 114 6.42 -26.94 -12.93
N LYS A 115 6.79 -25.73 -13.30
CA LYS A 115 8.12 -25.17 -13.07
C LYS A 115 8.00 -23.74 -12.53
N ILE A 116 8.70 -23.44 -11.46
CA ILE A 116 8.83 -22.09 -10.91
C ILE A 116 10.00 -21.41 -11.62
N GLU A 117 9.73 -20.27 -12.24
CA GLU A 117 10.74 -19.45 -12.90
C GLU A 117 11.17 -18.27 -12.02
N ALA A 118 10.25 -17.71 -11.25
CA ALA A 118 10.55 -16.64 -10.32
C ALA A 118 9.67 -16.71 -9.04
N ILE A 119 10.24 -16.22 -7.93
CA ILE A 119 9.57 -16.00 -6.65
C ILE A 119 9.84 -14.54 -6.27
N ASN A 120 8.77 -13.74 -6.08
CA ASN A 120 8.87 -12.31 -5.77
C ASN A 120 9.81 -11.55 -6.73
N PHE A 121 9.76 -11.91 -8.01
CA PHE A 121 10.57 -11.33 -9.10
C PHE A 121 12.08 -11.65 -9.01
N GLU A 122 12.47 -12.67 -8.25
CA GLU A 122 13.83 -13.18 -8.12
C GLU A 122 13.94 -14.64 -8.51
N SER A 123 15.17 -15.10 -8.80
CA SER A 123 15.37 -16.51 -9.09
C SER A 123 15.09 -17.37 -7.85
N PRO A 124 14.54 -18.59 -8.02
CA PRO A 124 14.26 -19.48 -6.88
C PRO A 124 15.50 -19.85 -6.05
N GLU A 125 16.71 -19.70 -6.61
CA GLU A 125 17.97 -20.00 -5.94
C GLU A 125 18.38 -18.85 -5.00
N GLU A 126 18.13 -17.59 -5.40
CA GLU A 126 18.44 -16.40 -4.60
C GLU A 126 17.52 -16.28 -3.38
N THR A 127 16.29 -16.80 -3.49
CA THR A 127 15.27 -16.66 -2.43
C THR A 127 15.50 -17.55 -1.20
N ARG A 128 16.41 -18.54 -1.28
CA ARG A 128 16.66 -19.49 -0.16
C ARG A 128 17.25 -18.86 1.10
N ASN A 129 17.95 -17.74 0.99
CA ASN A 129 18.66 -17.09 2.08
C ASN A 129 17.93 -15.86 2.63
N LYS A 130 16.64 -15.70 2.34
CA LYS A 130 15.84 -14.57 2.83
C LYS A 130 15.67 -14.61 4.35
N ILE A 131 15.74 -13.46 4.99
CA ILE A 131 15.35 -13.29 6.39
C ILE A 131 13.85 -13.07 6.44
N LEU A 132 13.14 -13.83 7.28
CA LEU A 132 11.70 -13.67 7.43
C LEU A 132 11.38 -12.29 8.03
N PHE A 133 10.27 -11.69 7.60
CA PHE A 133 9.83 -10.35 7.99
C PHE A 133 9.85 -10.10 9.50
N ASP A 134 9.42 -11.07 10.29
CA ASP A 134 9.34 -10.94 11.74
C ASP A 134 10.73 -10.90 12.42
N ASN A 135 11.77 -11.34 11.72
CA ASN A 135 13.17 -11.36 12.19
C ASN A 135 13.98 -10.17 11.67
N LEU A 136 13.41 -9.33 10.81
CA LEU A 136 14.07 -8.13 10.30
C LEU A 136 14.14 -7.03 11.36
N THR A 137 15.22 -6.24 11.34
CA THR A 137 15.49 -5.18 12.34
C THR A 137 14.68 -3.91 12.00
N PRO A 138 13.69 -3.51 12.85
CA PRO A 138 12.88 -2.32 12.56
C PRO A 138 13.62 -1.03 12.90
N LEU A 139 13.54 -0.06 11.98
CA LEU A 139 14.05 1.30 12.16
C LEU A 139 12.91 2.34 12.11
N TYR A 140 13.21 3.56 12.55
CA TYR A 140 12.35 4.71 12.27
C TYR A 140 12.38 5.05 10.78
N PRO A 141 11.31 5.68 10.23
CA PRO A 141 11.36 6.27 8.91
C PRO A 141 12.43 7.36 8.82
N GLU A 142 13.40 7.19 7.91
CA GLU A 142 14.50 8.13 7.67
C GLU A 142 14.53 8.63 6.24
N GLU A 143 13.98 7.88 5.30
CA GLU A 143 13.86 8.25 3.91
C GLU A 143 12.45 8.74 3.60
N ARG A 144 12.36 9.98 3.09
CA ARG A 144 11.08 10.64 2.81
C ARG A 144 10.45 10.14 1.52
N ILE A 145 9.16 9.87 1.55
CA ILE A 145 8.33 9.69 0.37
C ILE A 145 7.76 11.07 -0.01
N LYS A 146 8.27 11.67 -1.09
CA LYS A 146 7.87 13.01 -1.51
C LYS A 146 6.46 13.00 -2.09
N MET A 147 5.59 13.88 -1.56
CA MET A 147 4.20 14.02 -2.00
C MET A 147 3.99 15.15 -3.02
N GLU A 148 4.85 16.16 -3.02
CA GLU A 148 4.78 17.26 -3.98
C GLU A 148 5.05 16.77 -5.41
N THR A 149 4.14 17.08 -6.34
CA THR A 149 4.25 16.77 -7.77
C THR A 149 4.21 18.02 -8.64
N THR A 150 3.04 18.65 -8.78
CA THR A 150 2.85 19.86 -9.54
C THR A 150 2.48 21.06 -8.64
N ARG A 151 2.59 22.27 -9.18
CA ARG A 151 2.22 23.51 -8.49
C ARG A 151 0.78 23.49 -7.98
N GLU A 152 -0.13 22.95 -8.78
CA GLU A 152 -1.57 22.93 -8.56
C GLU A 152 -2.00 21.87 -7.54
N GLN A 153 -1.15 20.88 -7.28
CA GLN A 153 -1.45 19.80 -6.37
C GLN A 153 -1.19 20.18 -4.90
N ILE A 154 -2.03 21.07 -4.39
CA ILE A 154 -1.93 21.60 -3.02
C ILE A 154 -1.93 20.52 -1.94
N PRO A 155 -2.74 19.44 -2.00
CA PRO A 155 -2.74 18.41 -0.96
C PRO A 155 -1.36 17.80 -0.70
N GLY A 156 -0.63 17.39 -1.75
CA GLY A 156 0.72 16.84 -1.63
C GLY A 156 1.71 17.84 -1.06
N ARG A 157 1.60 19.11 -1.47
CA ARG A 157 2.45 20.20 -0.96
C ARG A 157 2.22 20.46 0.53
N VAL A 158 0.96 20.50 0.96
CA VAL A 158 0.59 20.67 2.38
C VAL A 158 1.11 19.49 3.21
N MET A 159 0.93 18.27 2.73
CA MET A 159 1.41 17.07 3.43
C MET A 159 2.92 17.08 3.60
N ASP A 160 3.64 17.42 2.56
CA ASP A 160 5.10 17.52 2.60
C ASP A 160 5.63 18.53 3.62
N LEU A 161 4.90 19.62 3.84
CA LEU A 161 5.28 20.64 4.82
C LEU A 161 4.90 20.28 6.26
N LEU A 162 3.74 19.63 6.45
CA LEU A 162 3.13 19.50 7.77
C LEU A 162 3.02 18.06 8.27
N CYS A 163 2.94 17.10 7.37
CA CYS A 163 2.77 15.69 7.70
C CYS A 163 3.64 14.84 6.77
N PRO A 164 4.98 15.00 6.79
CA PRO A 164 5.85 14.26 5.89
C PRO A 164 5.69 12.75 6.11
N ILE A 165 5.67 12.01 5.01
CA ILE A 165 5.62 10.55 5.02
C ILE A 165 7.02 10.01 4.77
N GLY A 166 7.47 9.07 5.60
CA GLY A 166 8.71 8.35 5.39
C GLY A 166 8.47 6.88 5.05
N LYS A 167 9.45 6.24 4.43
CA LYS A 167 9.46 4.80 4.20
C LYS A 167 9.39 4.08 5.55
N GLY A 168 8.39 3.23 5.75
CA GLY A 168 8.11 2.59 7.04
C GLY A 168 7.12 3.33 7.95
N GLN A 169 6.47 4.39 7.46
CA GLN A 169 5.51 5.19 8.22
C GLN A 169 4.24 4.39 8.58
N ARG A 170 3.73 4.60 9.80
CA ARG A 170 2.40 4.17 10.23
C ARG A 170 1.51 5.40 10.35
N GLY A 171 0.81 5.76 9.28
CA GLY A 171 0.00 6.97 9.20
C GLY A 171 -1.49 6.70 9.34
N LEU A 172 -2.19 7.58 10.04
CA LEU A 172 -3.65 7.62 10.09
C LEU A 172 -4.17 8.87 9.39
N ILE A 173 -5.12 8.69 8.48
CA ILE A 173 -5.98 9.75 7.95
C ILE A 173 -7.28 9.71 8.74
N VAL A 174 -7.40 10.59 9.71
CA VAL A 174 -8.56 10.67 10.60
C VAL A 174 -9.63 11.49 9.92
N ALA A 175 -10.72 10.86 9.53
CA ALA A 175 -11.70 11.48 8.65
C ALA A 175 -13.14 11.36 9.19
N PRO A 176 -13.81 12.47 9.48
CA PRO A 176 -15.26 12.51 9.55
C PRO A 176 -15.89 12.17 8.18
N PRO A 177 -17.15 11.71 8.13
CA PRO A 177 -17.83 11.46 6.86
C PRO A 177 -17.85 12.70 5.96
N ARG A 178 -17.64 12.49 4.64
CA ARG A 178 -17.71 13.53 3.59
C ARG A 178 -16.68 14.65 3.72
N THR A 179 -15.47 14.34 4.20
CA THR A 179 -14.38 15.34 4.32
C THR A 179 -13.33 15.27 3.21
N GLY A 180 -13.58 14.53 2.13
CA GLY A 180 -12.64 14.40 1.01
C GLY A 180 -11.53 13.38 1.25
N LYS A 181 -11.75 12.41 2.15
CA LYS A 181 -10.83 11.30 2.45
C LYS A 181 -10.33 10.60 1.18
N THR A 182 -11.23 10.17 0.31
CA THR A 182 -10.90 9.43 -0.93
C THR A 182 -10.04 10.26 -1.86
N MET A 183 -10.36 11.55 -2.03
CA MET A 183 -9.56 12.49 -2.84
C MET A 183 -8.14 12.66 -2.30
N LEU A 184 -7.98 12.72 -0.98
CA LEU A 184 -6.65 12.80 -0.37
C LEU A 184 -5.86 11.51 -0.59
N MET A 185 -6.50 10.35 -0.44
CA MET A 185 -5.85 9.05 -0.70
C MET A 185 -5.45 8.89 -2.17
N GLN A 186 -6.27 9.32 -3.12
CA GLN A 186 -5.92 9.37 -4.53
C GLN A 186 -4.73 10.31 -4.79
N ALA A 187 -4.69 11.48 -4.14
CA ALA A 187 -3.57 12.40 -4.24
C ALA A 187 -2.27 11.78 -3.73
N ILE A 188 -2.31 11.08 -2.58
CA ILE A 188 -1.16 10.35 -2.04
C ILE A 188 -0.72 9.25 -3.02
N ALA A 189 -1.64 8.42 -3.49
CA ALA A 189 -1.35 7.34 -4.43
C ALA A 189 -0.66 7.84 -5.70
N ASN A 190 -1.20 8.90 -6.30
CA ASN A 190 -0.65 9.51 -7.51
C ASN A 190 0.72 10.16 -7.25
N SER A 191 0.93 10.75 -6.08
CA SER A 191 2.23 11.31 -5.70
C SER A 191 3.29 10.21 -5.53
N VAL A 192 2.95 9.10 -4.86
CA VAL A 192 3.85 7.94 -4.72
C VAL A 192 4.25 7.41 -6.09
N THR A 193 3.29 7.17 -6.98
CA THR A 193 3.59 6.60 -8.31
C THR A 193 4.35 7.55 -9.22
N ALA A 194 4.16 8.86 -9.06
CA ALA A 194 4.86 9.87 -9.86
C ALA A 194 6.31 10.09 -9.40
N ASN A 195 6.53 10.16 -8.10
CA ASN A 195 7.83 10.52 -7.52
C ASN A 195 8.68 9.29 -7.16
N HIS A 196 8.05 8.14 -6.89
CA HIS A 196 8.69 6.92 -6.41
C HIS A 196 8.24 5.70 -7.22
N PRO A 197 8.62 5.62 -8.51
CA PRO A 197 8.23 4.50 -9.37
C PRO A 197 8.81 3.15 -8.94
N GLU A 198 9.84 3.15 -8.08
CA GLU A 198 10.44 1.97 -7.48
C GLU A 198 9.57 1.33 -6.40
N VAL A 199 8.68 2.12 -5.78
CA VAL A 199 7.80 1.67 -4.69
C VAL A 199 6.65 0.85 -5.23
N VAL A 200 6.37 -0.27 -4.57
CA VAL A 200 5.17 -1.08 -4.84
C VAL A 200 3.99 -0.47 -4.09
N LEU A 201 3.04 0.11 -4.82
CA LEU A 201 1.84 0.70 -4.25
C LEU A 201 0.67 -0.28 -4.32
N ILE A 202 0.08 -0.57 -3.16
CA ILE A 202 -1.15 -1.35 -3.02
C ILE A 202 -2.22 -0.49 -2.35
N VAL A 203 -3.36 -0.36 -2.99
CA VAL A 203 -4.55 0.28 -2.41
C VAL A 203 -5.52 -0.83 -2.00
N LEU A 204 -5.83 -0.89 -0.72
CA LEU A 204 -6.73 -1.88 -0.12
C LEU A 204 -8.02 -1.22 0.34
N LEU A 205 -9.12 -1.55 -0.32
CA LEU A 205 -10.44 -1.00 -0.03
C LEU A 205 -11.30 -2.06 0.65
N ILE A 206 -11.69 -1.81 1.90
CA ILE A 206 -12.47 -2.75 2.71
C ILE A 206 -13.83 -2.17 3.04
N ASP A 207 -14.89 -2.89 2.66
CA ASP A 207 -16.30 -2.52 2.92
C ASP A 207 -16.62 -1.14 2.29
N GLU A 208 -15.98 -0.81 1.15
CA GLU A 208 -16.25 0.38 0.36
C GLU A 208 -17.26 0.08 -0.76
N ARG A 209 -17.79 1.13 -1.37
CA ARG A 209 -18.79 1.01 -2.44
C ARG A 209 -18.15 0.61 -3.77
N PRO A 210 -18.81 -0.21 -4.61
CA PRO A 210 -18.29 -0.60 -5.92
C PRO A 210 -17.91 0.58 -6.82
N GLU A 211 -18.68 1.68 -6.79
CA GLU A 211 -18.37 2.89 -7.56
C GLU A 211 -17.08 3.59 -7.08
N GLU A 212 -16.80 3.58 -5.77
CA GLU A 212 -15.55 4.13 -5.21
C GLU A 212 -14.34 3.25 -5.56
N VAL A 213 -14.53 1.92 -5.61
CA VAL A 213 -13.52 0.98 -6.09
C VAL A 213 -13.17 1.25 -7.56
N THR A 214 -14.18 1.38 -8.41
CA THR A 214 -13.99 1.67 -9.84
C THR A 214 -13.30 3.01 -10.07
N ASP A 215 -13.66 4.04 -9.30
CA ASP A 215 -13.02 5.36 -9.37
C ASP A 215 -11.54 5.27 -8.98
N MET A 216 -11.22 4.57 -7.90
CA MET A 216 -9.84 4.36 -7.46
C MET A 216 -9.03 3.60 -8.52
N GLN A 217 -9.57 2.52 -9.10
CA GLN A 217 -8.92 1.74 -10.16
C GLN A 217 -8.61 2.57 -11.41
N ARG A 218 -9.46 3.54 -11.74
CA ARG A 218 -9.28 4.43 -12.90
C ARG A 218 -8.32 5.58 -12.62
N SER A 219 -8.25 6.02 -11.37
CA SER A 219 -7.50 7.22 -10.96
C SER A 219 -6.07 6.94 -10.53
N VAL A 220 -5.76 5.70 -10.14
CA VAL A 220 -4.48 5.33 -9.51
C VAL A 220 -3.72 4.32 -10.37
N LYS A 221 -2.43 4.57 -10.57
CA LYS A 221 -1.50 3.64 -11.21
C LYS A 221 -0.84 2.74 -10.16
N GLY A 222 -1.61 1.88 -9.53
CA GLY A 222 -1.15 0.95 -8.51
C GLY A 222 -2.04 -0.28 -8.51
N GLU A 223 -1.70 -1.25 -7.69
CA GLU A 223 -2.54 -2.42 -7.50
C GLU A 223 -3.71 -2.04 -6.57
N VAL A 224 -4.95 -2.15 -7.06
CA VAL A 224 -6.16 -1.87 -6.28
C VAL A 224 -6.87 -3.18 -5.97
N ILE A 225 -6.87 -3.55 -4.70
CA ILE A 225 -7.51 -4.76 -4.17
C ILE A 225 -8.68 -4.34 -3.28
N SER A 226 -9.81 -4.98 -3.43
CA SER A 226 -11.02 -4.58 -2.74
C SER A 226 -11.85 -5.75 -2.24
N SER A 227 -12.64 -5.48 -1.21
CA SER A 227 -13.77 -6.28 -0.80
C SER A 227 -14.91 -5.31 -0.47
N THR A 228 -15.95 -5.31 -1.30
CA THR A 228 -17.03 -4.33 -1.27
C THR A 228 -18.06 -4.62 -0.19
N PHE A 229 -18.89 -3.65 0.16
CA PHE A 229 -19.81 -3.71 1.31
C PHE A 229 -20.86 -4.82 1.22
N ASP A 230 -21.11 -5.36 0.03
CA ASP A 230 -22.04 -6.47 -0.24
C ASP A 230 -21.43 -7.85 0.04
N GLU A 231 -20.12 -7.90 0.31
CA GLU A 231 -19.42 -9.13 0.66
C GLU A 231 -19.44 -9.40 2.18
N PRO A 232 -19.36 -10.69 2.61
CA PRO A 232 -19.33 -11.03 4.02
C PRO A 232 -18.01 -10.62 4.70
N ALA A 233 -18.06 -10.34 6.01
CA ALA A 233 -16.91 -9.93 6.81
C ALA A 233 -15.69 -10.87 6.71
N ALA A 234 -15.91 -12.17 6.54
CA ALA A 234 -14.84 -13.15 6.35
C ALA A 234 -14.00 -12.88 5.09
N ARG A 235 -14.62 -12.39 4.00
CA ARG A 235 -13.90 -12.00 2.78
C ARG A 235 -13.07 -10.75 2.99
N HIS A 236 -13.58 -9.76 3.70
CA HIS A 236 -12.82 -8.55 4.05
C HIS A 236 -11.51 -8.90 4.76
N VAL A 237 -11.60 -9.82 5.71
CA VAL A 237 -10.44 -10.29 6.47
C VAL A 237 -9.48 -11.09 5.60
N GLN A 238 -9.98 -12.02 4.79
CA GLN A 238 -9.14 -12.85 3.92
C GLN A 238 -8.36 -12.00 2.92
N VAL A 239 -9.01 -11.04 2.27
CA VAL A 239 -8.35 -10.11 1.34
C VAL A 239 -7.26 -9.30 2.05
N ALA A 240 -7.55 -8.76 3.24
CA ALA A 240 -6.57 -7.99 4.00
C ALA A 240 -5.37 -8.85 4.44
N GLU A 241 -5.61 -10.10 4.86
CA GLU A 241 -4.53 -11.04 5.23
C GLU A 241 -3.66 -11.39 4.02
N MET A 242 -4.23 -11.59 2.84
CA MET A 242 -3.47 -11.84 1.62
C MET A 242 -2.59 -10.64 1.23
N VAL A 243 -3.13 -9.42 1.31
CA VAL A 243 -2.40 -8.20 1.00
C VAL A 243 -1.23 -7.97 1.97
N ILE A 244 -1.43 -8.14 3.27
CA ILE A 244 -0.34 -7.93 4.23
C ILE A 244 0.75 -8.99 4.10
N GLU A 245 0.40 -10.24 3.84
CA GLU A 245 1.39 -11.29 3.60
C GLU A 245 2.18 -11.04 2.31
N LYS A 246 1.53 -10.61 1.22
CA LYS A 246 2.21 -10.15 0.01
C LYS A 246 3.22 -9.05 0.30
N ALA A 247 2.78 -8.01 1.03
CA ALA A 247 3.63 -6.88 1.37
C ALA A 247 4.87 -7.32 2.18
N LYS A 248 4.69 -8.20 3.19
CA LYS A 248 5.79 -8.75 3.97
C LYS A 248 6.79 -9.54 3.10
N ARG A 249 6.29 -10.39 2.17
CA ARG A 249 7.17 -11.14 1.24
C ARG A 249 8.00 -10.20 0.38
N LEU A 250 7.39 -9.13 -0.17
CA LEU A 250 8.10 -8.14 -0.96
C LEU A 250 9.19 -7.41 -0.16
N VAL A 251 8.91 -7.07 1.11
CA VAL A 251 9.90 -6.43 2.00
C VAL A 251 11.07 -7.37 2.33
N GLU A 252 10.82 -8.68 2.51
CA GLU A 252 11.90 -9.69 2.66
C GLU A 252 12.87 -9.70 1.47
N HIS A 253 12.37 -9.28 0.29
CA HIS A 253 13.15 -9.07 -0.94
C HIS A 253 13.62 -7.62 -1.12
N LYS A 254 13.75 -6.87 -0.01
CA LYS A 254 14.26 -5.49 0.03
C LYS A 254 13.48 -4.50 -0.83
N ARG A 255 12.16 -4.76 -1.03
CA ARG A 255 11.28 -3.83 -1.74
C ARG A 255 10.66 -2.83 -0.78
N ASP A 256 10.47 -1.61 -1.27
CA ASP A 256 9.68 -0.61 -0.58
C ASP A 256 8.22 -0.78 -0.97
N VAL A 257 7.35 -0.99 0.01
CA VAL A 257 5.92 -1.21 -0.19
C VAL A 257 5.13 -0.14 0.54
N VAL A 258 4.15 0.44 -0.14
CA VAL A 258 3.16 1.35 0.44
C VAL A 258 1.78 0.74 0.33
N ILE A 259 1.11 0.56 1.45
CA ILE A 259 -0.30 0.17 1.51
C ILE A 259 -1.13 1.40 1.89
N LEU A 260 -2.10 1.75 1.05
CA LEU A 260 -3.15 2.70 1.37
C LEU A 260 -4.41 1.91 1.74
N LEU A 261 -4.80 1.93 3.01
CA LEU A 261 -5.96 1.17 3.51
C LEU A 261 -7.17 2.06 3.75
N ASP A 262 -8.25 1.81 3.06
CA ASP A 262 -9.55 2.43 3.29
C ASP A 262 -10.61 1.38 3.64
N SER A 263 -10.98 1.17 4.89
CA SER A 263 -10.52 1.83 6.12
C SER A 263 -10.14 0.80 7.19
N ILE A 264 -9.25 1.20 8.10
CA ILE A 264 -8.89 0.39 9.26
C ILE A 264 -10.08 0.18 10.20
N THR A 265 -10.98 1.16 10.30
CA THR A 265 -12.21 1.06 11.10
C THR A 265 -13.11 -0.06 10.61
N ARG A 266 -13.31 -0.17 9.30
CA ARG A 266 -14.15 -1.22 8.71
C ARG A 266 -13.47 -2.59 8.78
N LEU A 267 -12.15 -2.64 8.58
CA LEU A 267 -11.39 -3.87 8.79
C LEU A 267 -11.51 -4.36 10.24
N ALA A 268 -11.40 -3.47 11.22
CA ALA A 268 -11.57 -3.81 12.63
C ALA A 268 -13.00 -4.30 12.95
N ARG A 269 -14.03 -3.72 12.33
CA ARG A 269 -15.42 -4.19 12.42
C ARG A 269 -15.57 -5.60 11.86
N ALA A 270 -14.96 -5.89 10.71
CA ALA A 270 -14.99 -7.21 10.09
C ALA A 270 -14.36 -8.26 11.00
N TYR A 271 -13.21 -7.96 11.60
CA TYR A 271 -12.59 -8.84 12.59
C TYR A 271 -13.47 -9.05 13.81
N ASN A 272 -14.13 -7.99 14.31
CA ASN A 272 -15.04 -8.10 15.44
C ASN A 272 -16.24 -9.02 15.17
N THR A 273 -16.66 -9.10 13.91
CA THR A 273 -17.76 -9.99 13.48
C THR A 273 -17.34 -11.46 13.41
N ILE A 274 -16.09 -11.75 13.00
CA ILE A 274 -15.66 -13.14 12.75
C ILE A 274 -14.90 -13.78 13.92
N VAL A 275 -14.37 -12.98 14.86
CA VAL A 275 -13.61 -13.51 16.00
C VAL A 275 -14.58 -14.19 16.97
N PRO A 276 -14.28 -15.42 17.43
CA PRO A 276 -15.07 -16.07 18.47
C PRO A 276 -15.17 -15.21 19.73
N PRO A 277 -16.35 -15.10 20.34
CA PRO A 277 -16.54 -14.27 21.53
C PRO A 277 -15.59 -14.66 22.67
N SER A 278 -14.81 -13.71 23.18
CA SER A 278 -13.92 -13.93 24.33
C SER A 278 -14.65 -13.91 25.68
N GLY A 279 -15.91 -13.45 25.69
CA GLY A 279 -16.67 -13.17 26.90
C GLY A 279 -16.31 -11.86 27.58
N LYS A 280 -15.31 -11.12 27.04
CA LYS A 280 -14.88 -9.80 27.52
C LYS A 280 -15.11 -8.77 26.41
N VAL A 281 -16.10 -7.91 26.59
CA VAL A 281 -16.47 -6.89 25.62
C VAL A 281 -16.06 -5.52 26.15
N LEU A 282 -15.32 -4.77 25.33
CA LEU A 282 -14.99 -3.37 25.56
C LEU A 282 -16.23 -2.48 25.32
N SER A 283 -16.15 -1.21 25.69
CA SER A 283 -17.22 -0.26 25.36
C SER A 283 -17.46 -0.23 23.85
N GLY A 284 -18.71 0.02 23.43
CA GLY A 284 -19.06 0.03 22.00
C GLY A 284 -19.26 -1.36 21.35
N GLY A 285 -19.23 -2.45 22.13
CA GLY A 285 -19.49 -3.80 21.62
C GLY A 285 -18.28 -4.44 20.92
N VAL A 286 -17.06 -3.98 21.18
CA VAL A 286 -15.82 -4.53 20.63
C VAL A 286 -15.33 -5.68 21.51
N ASP A 287 -15.16 -6.89 20.95
CA ASP A 287 -14.53 -7.98 21.67
C ASP A 287 -13.04 -7.68 21.95
N SER A 288 -12.56 -8.02 23.13
CA SER A 288 -11.18 -7.72 23.57
C SER A 288 -10.11 -8.31 22.64
N ASN A 289 -10.42 -9.42 21.95
CA ASN A 289 -9.51 -10.08 21.03
C ASN A 289 -9.63 -9.57 19.57
N ALA A 290 -10.71 -8.89 19.24
CA ALA A 290 -11.03 -8.49 17.87
C ALA A 290 -9.98 -7.53 17.25
N LEU A 291 -9.39 -6.66 18.07
CA LEU A 291 -8.44 -5.66 17.58
C LEU A 291 -6.99 -6.14 17.48
N GLN A 292 -6.67 -7.33 17.96
CA GLN A 292 -5.29 -7.84 17.93
C GLN A 292 -4.75 -7.98 16.50
N ARG A 293 -5.52 -8.61 15.59
CA ARG A 293 -5.10 -8.82 14.20
C ARG A 293 -5.03 -7.51 13.41
N PRO A 294 -6.04 -6.61 13.44
CA PRO A 294 -5.93 -5.30 12.83
C PRO A 294 -4.75 -4.46 13.36
N LYS A 295 -4.45 -4.53 14.66
CA LYS A 295 -3.27 -3.88 15.24
C LYS A 295 -1.96 -4.47 14.70
N ARG A 296 -1.89 -5.80 14.53
CA ARG A 296 -0.73 -6.45 13.91
C ARG A 296 -0.59 -6.04 12.44
N PHE A 297 -1.69 -5.94 11.71
CA PHE A 297 -1.70 -5.44 10.33
C PHE A 297 -1.07 -4.04 10.29
N PHE A 298 -1.62 -3.08 11.01
CA PHE A 298 -1.14 -1.70 11.02
C PHE A 298 0.26 -1.57 11.64
N GLY A 299 0.53 -2.33 12.70
CA GLY A 299 1.82 -2.39 13.38
C GLY A 299 2.94 -3.06 12.58
N ALA A 300 2.63 -3.74 11.47
CA ALA A 300 3.63 -4.29 10.57
C ALA A 300 4.45 -3.21 9.84
N ALA A 301 3.90 -1.99 9.69
CA ALA A 301 4.60 -0.89 9.04
C ALA A 301 5.89 -0.53 9.79
N ARG A 302 7.02 -0.60 9.09
CA ARG A 302 8.38 -0.31 9.60
C ARG A 302 9.36 -0.08 8.47
N ASN A 303 10.36 0.72 8.73
CA ASN A 303 11.59 0.75 7.94
C ASN A 303 12.52 -0.38 8.42
N ILE A 304 13.36 -0.93 7.55
CA ILE A 304 14.14 -2.13 7.81
C ILE A 304 15.63 -1.85 7.59
N GLU A 305 16.48 -2.23 8.56
CA GLU A 305 17.93 -2.04 8.49
C GLU A 305 18.56 -2.84 7.35
N GLU A 306 18.10 -4.04 7.11
CA GLU A 306 18.58 -4.93 6.04
C GLU A 306 18.15 -4.49 4.63
N GLY A 307 17.31 -3.47 4.54
CA GLY A 307 16.78 -2.89 3.32
C GLY A 307 15.31 -3.24 3.07
N GLY A 308 14.64 -2.37 2.32
CA GLY A 308 13.21 -2.40 2.10
C GLY A 308 12.41 -1.75 3.23
N SER A 309 11.14 -1.49 2.99
CA SER A 309 10.26 -0.88 3.97
C SER A 309 8.79 -1.24 3.73
N LEU A 310 8.00 -1.24 4.80
CA LEU A 310 6.55 -1.32 4.72
C LEU A 310 5.94 -0.06 5.31
N THR A 311 5.32 0.75 4.47
CA THR A 311 4.57 1.94 4.86
C THR A 311 3.08 1.63 4.79
N ILE A 312 2.33 1.96 5.83
CA ILE A 312 0.87 1.80 5.86
C ILE A 312 0.23 3.13 6.23
N ILE A 313 -0.56 3.68 5.31
CA ILE A 313 -1.39 4.86 5.53
C ILE A 313 -2.85 4.40 5.51
N ALA A 314 -3.48 4.40 6.67
CA ALA A 314 -4.84 3.89 6.84
C ALA A 314 -5.81 5.02 7.18
N SER A 315 -7.00 4.99 6.59
CA SER A 315 -8.07 5.90 7.01
C SER A 315 -8.76 5.36 8.26
N ALA A 316 -9.03 6.23 9.21
CA ALA A 316 -9.80 5.97 10.41
C ALA A 316 -11.05 6.86 10.42
N LEU A 317 -12.22 6.25 10.57
CA LEU A 317 -13.50 6.95 10.55
C LEU A 317 -13.84 7.44 11.95
N ILE A 318 -14.19 8.72 12.08
CA ILE A 318 -14.66 9.35 13.30
C ILE A 318 -15.99 10.08 13.05
N ASP A 319 -16.68 10.49 14.12
CA ASP A 319 -17.96 11.23 14.05
C ASP A 319 -19.03 10.51 13.21
N THR A 320 -19.02 9.18 13.21
CA THR A 320 -19.98 8.34 12.51
C THR A 320 -21.27 8.12 13.29
N GLY A 321 -21.31 8.55 14.55
CA GLY A 321 -22.38 8.23 15.51
C GLY A 321 -22.27 6.82 16.10
N SER A 322 -21.24 6.05 15.74
CA SER A 322 -20.99 4.71 16.25
C SER A 322 -19.97 4.74 17.38
N ARG A 323 -20.37 4.31 18.58
CA ARG A 323 -19.47 4.17 19.73
C ARG A 323 -18.37 3.12 19.51
N MET A 324 -18.64 2.14 18.66
CA MET A 324 -17.63 1.16 18.22
C MET A 324 -16.48 1.84 17.49
N ASP A 325 -16.77 2.76 16.58
CA ASP A 325 -15.74 3.46 15.80
C ASP A 325 -14.87 4.35 16.66
N GLU A 326 -15.46 4.99 17.67
CA GLU A 326 -14.71 5.79 18.65
C GLU A 326 -13.70 4.92 19.40
N VAL A 327 -14.12 3.73 19.87
CA VAL A 327 -13.23 2.78 20.56
C VAL A 327 -12.14 2.30 19.63
N ILE A 328 -12.49 1.92 18.39
CA ILE A 328 -11.51 1.49 17.38
C ILE A 328 -10.50 2.59 17.14
N PHE A 329 -10.94 3.83 16.91
CA PHE A 329 -10.04 4.96 16.68
C PHE A 329 -9.06 5.18 17.83
N GLU A 330 -9.54 5.23 19.08
CA GLU A 330 -8.68 5.42 20.25
C GLU A 330 -7.63 4.30 20.40
N GLU A 331 -7.98 3.07 20.06
CA GLU A 331 -7.07 1.93 20.09
C GLU A 331 -5.96 1.98 18.99
N PHE A 332 -6.22 2.62 17.86
CA PHE A 332 -5.25 2.79 16.78
C PHE A 332 -4.41 4.07 16.90
N LYS A 333 -4.96 5.13 17.48
CA LYS A 333 -4.29 6.42 17.67
C LYS A 333 -2.93 6.29 18.36
N GLY A 334 -2.84 5.41 19.37
CA GLY A 334 -1.57 5.15 20.06
C GLY A 334 -0.55 4.33 19.26
N THR A 335 -0.97 3.66 18.19
CA THR A 335 -0.11 2.79 17.35
C THR A 335 0.55 3.55 16.20
N GLY A 336 -0.11 4.60 15.70
CA GLY A 336 0.40 5.44 14.62
C GLY A 336 1.56 6.35 15.04
N ASN A 337 2.38 6.74 14.08
CA ASN A 337 3.44 7.73 14.25
C ASN A 337 3.28 8.94 13.30
N MET A 338 2.14 9.04 12.62
CA MET A 338 1.72 10.16 11.79
C MET A 338 0.19 10.24 11.80
N GLU A 339 -0.35 11.45 11.89
CA GLU A 339 -1.78 11.70 11.82
C GLU A 339 -2.08 12.87 10.90
N VAL A 340 -2.99 12.67 9.95
CA VAL A 340 -3.60 13.71 9.12
C VAL A 340 -5.08 13.79 9.50
N ILE A 341 -5.48 14.87 10.13
CA ILE A 341 -6.84 15.04 10.63
C ILE A 341 -7.61 15.92 9.64
N LEU A 342 -8.71 15.39 9.14
CA LEU A 342 -9.63 16.13 8.29
C LEU A 342 -10.72 16.79 9.15
N ASP A 343 -11.06 18.05 8.83
CA ASP A 343 -12.07 18.81 9.56
C ASP A 343 -13.25 19.16 8.63
N ARG A 344 -14.46 18.84 9.09
CA ARG A 344 -15.70 19.13 8.39
C ARG A 344 -15.95 20.64 8.23
N LYS A 345 -15.48 21.47 9.17
CA LYS A 345 -15.62 22.94 9.09
C LYS A 345 -14.96 23.53 7.84
N LEU A 346 -13.82 22.96 7.39
CA LEU A 346 -13.17 23.35 6.15
C LEU A 346 -14.05 23.01 4.94
N VAL A 347 -14.64 21.81 4.93
CA VAL A 347 -15.53 21.40 3.85
C VAL A 347 -16.79 22.25 3.74
N ASP A 348 -17.38 22.59 4.89
CA ASP A 348 -18.55 23.45 4.95
C ASP A 348 -18.26 24.86 4.37
N LYS A 349 -17.02 25.31 4.46
CA LYS A 349 -16.51 26.55 3.85
C LYS A 349 -15.91 26.37 2.45
N ARG A 350 -15.94 25.15 1.89
CA ARG A 350 -15.34 24.82 0.58
C ARG A 350 -13.83 25.05 0.51
N VAL A 351 -13.13 24.91 1.62
CA VAL A 351 -11.68 25.00 1.71
C VAL A 351 -11.07 23.59 1.59
N PHE A 352 -10.20 23.38 0.59
CA PHE A 352 -9.56 22.11 0.33
C PHE A 352 -8.04 22.29 0.10
N PRO A 353 -7.21 21.32 0.57
CA PRO A 353 -7.58 20.09 1.28
C PRO A 353 -8.15 20.40 2.68
N ALA A 354 -9.10 19.60 3.15
CA ALA A 354 -9.76 19.83 4.43
C ALA A 354 -8.90 19.35 5.63
N ILE A 355 -7.60 19.60 5.60
CA ILE A 355 -6.64 19.18 6.62
C ILE A 355 -6.60 20.20 7.77
N ASP A 356 -6.82 19.74 8.99
CA ASP A 356 -6.56 20.52 10.21
C ASP A 356 -5.06 20.58 10.45
N ILE A 357 -4.46 21.74 10.15
CA ILE A 357 -3.02 21.97 10.23
C ILE A 357 -2.49 21.86 11.67
N GLN A 358 -3.28 22.29 12.65
CA GLN A 358 -2.86 22.36 14.04
C GLN A 358 -2.80 20.98 14.69
N ARG A 359 -3.70 20.06 14.29
CA ARG A 359 -3.84 18.74 14.87
C ARG A 359 -3.12 17.66 14.08
N SER A 360 -2.66 17.98 12.87
CA SER A 360 -1.96 17.04 11.99
C SER A 360 -0.45 17.12 12.15
N GLY A 361 0.26 16.01 11.99
CA GLY A 361 1.72 15.98 12.08
C GLY A 361 2.33 14.59 12.03
N THR A 362 3.65 14.54 11.92
CA THR A 362 4.46 13.32 11.92
C THR A 362 5.40 13.35 13.12
N ARG A 363 5.47 12.23 13.84
CA ARG A 363 6.46 12.06 14.92
C ARG A 363 7.85 11.89 14.33
N LYS A 364 8.86 12.52 14.95
CA LYS A 364 10.24 12.51 14.50
C LYS A 364 10.42 13.02 13.07
N GLU A 365 9.66 14.06 12.71
CA GLU A 365 9.76 14.72 11.41
C GLU A 365 11.19 15.23 11.09
N GLU A 366 12.00 15.45 12.14
CA GLU A 366 13.41 15.82 12.03
C GLU A 366 14.29 14.78 11.34
N LEU A 367 13.85 13.52 11.25
CA LEU A 367 14.53 12.48 10.50
C LEU A 367 14.22 12.54 9.00
N LEU A 368 13.11 13.18 8.63
CA LEU A 368 12.57 13.22 7.25
C LEU A 368 12.82 14.54 6.55
N ILE A 369 13.01 15.62 7.30
CA ILE A 369 13.11 16.97 6.77
C ILE A 369 14.51 17.53 7.03
N PRO A 370 15.20 18.09 6.01
CA PRO A 370 16.46 18.78 6.21
C PRO A 370 16.37 19.89 7.28
N LYS A 371 17.40 20.06 8.08
CA LYS A 371 17.41 20.95 9.25
C LYS A 371 16.96 22.39 8.94
N GLU A 372 17.37 22.93 7.79
CA GLU A 372 16.99 24.27 7.38
C GLU A 372 15.48 24.40 7.08
N ASP A 373 14.95 23.43 6.33
CA ASP A 373 13.53 23.39 5.99
C ASP A 373 12.66 23.13 7.22
N LEU A 374 13.14 22.30 8.14
CA LEU A 374 12.49 22.01 9.41
C LEU A 374 12.32 23.27 10.26
N GLN A 375 13.38 24.10 10.39
CA GLN A 375 13.29 25.36 11.12
C GLN A 375 12.26 26.31 10.50
N ARG A 376 12.21 26.39 9.17
CA ARG A 376 11.22 27.20 8.46
C ARG A 376 9.80 26.66 8.62
N THR A 377 9.62 25.34 8.58
CA THR A 377 8.34 24.70 8.85
C THR A 377 7.84 24.97 10.28
N TRP A 378 8.72 24.99 11.26
CA TRP A 378 8.34 25.37 12.64
C TRP A 378 7.94 26.83 12.76
N ILE A 379 8.59 27.74 12.02
CA ILE A 379 8.16 29.15 11.94
C ILE A 379 6.78 29.23 11.29
N LEU A 380 6.57 28.50 10.18
CA LEU A 380 5.27 28.42 9.51
C LEU A 380 4.16 27.96 10.48
N ARG A 381 4.39 26.89 11.25
CA ARG A 381 3.44 26.41 12.26
C ARG A 381 3.15 27.46 13.32
N LYS A 382 4.15 28.23 13.79
CA LYS A 382 3.94 29.32 14.75
C LYS A 382 3.06 30.43 14.19
N VAL A 383 3.16 30.74 12.90
CA VAL A 383 2.32 31.74 12.22
C VAL A 383 0.88 31.23 12.05
N LEU A 384 0.71 29.93 11.73
CA LEU A 384 -0.60 29.35 11.48
C LEU A 384 -1.38 28.99 12.75
N ASN A 385 -0.69 28.67 13.85
CA ASN A 385 -1.32 28.20 15.10
C ASN A 385 -2.33 29.17 15.73
N PRO A 386 -2.16 30.53 15.69
CA PRO A 386 -3.15 31.47 16.26
C PRO A 386 -4.44 31.57 15.43
N LEU A 387 -4.41 31.12 14.17
CA LEU A 387 -5.54 31.22 13.25
C LEU A 387 -6.54 30.09 13.47
N SER A 388 -7.79 30.29 13.08
CA SER A 388 -8.74 29.17 13.01
C SER A 388 -8.29 28.17 11.93
N PRO A 389 -8.71 26.89 12.00
CA PRO A 389 -8.36 25.88 10.98
C PRO A 389 -8.68 26.33 9.55
N VAL A 390 -9.79 27.06 9.35
CA VAL A 390 -10.21 27.59 8.04
C VAL A 390 -9.26 28.67 7.56
N GLU A 391 -9.02 29.70 8.39
CA GLU A 391 -8.12 30.82 8.05
C GLU A 391 -6.69 30.32 7.80
N ALA A 392 -6.21 29.36 8.60
CA ALA A 392 -4.89 28.79 8.45
C ALA A 392 -4.73 28.06 7.09
N MET A 393 -5.72 27.26 6.69
CA MET A 393 -5.67 26.53 5.42
C MET A 393 -5.86 27.46 4.21
N GLU A 394 -6.76 28.46 4.30
CA GLU A 394 -6.93 29.48 3.25
C GLU A 394 -5.65 30.26 3.02
N LEU A 395 -5.03 30.74 4.11
CA LEU A 395 -3.76 31.46 4.03
C LEU A 395 -2.65 30.61 3.41
N LEU A 396 -2.51 29.36 3.89
CA LEU A 396 -1.49 28.46 3.38
C LEU A 396 -1.71 28.14 1.90
N SER A 397 -2.95 27.82 1.50
CA SER A 397 -3.28 27.51 0.11
C SER A 397 -3.06 28.68 -0.83
N ASP A 398 -3.44 29.91 -0.44
CA ASP A 398 -3.18 31.14 -1.21
C ASP A 398 -1.68 31.36 -1.44
N LYS A 399 -0.88 31.20 -0.38
CA LYS A 399 0.57 31.40 -0.45
C LYS A 399 1.25 30.29 -1.27
N LEU A 400 0.86 29.02 -1.10
CA LEU A 400 1.36 27.93 -1.92
C LEU A 400 1.02 28.12 -3.40
N GLY A 401 -0.20 28.55 -3.71
CA GLY A 401 -0.62 28.84 -5.08
C GLY A 401 0.22 29.91 -5.80
N LYS A 402 0.90 30.79 -5.07
CA LYS A 402 1.80 31.82 -5.61
C LYS A 402 3.23 31.36 -5.86
N THR A 403 3.61 30.17 -5.40
CA THR A 403 4.95 29.60 -5.52
C THR A 403 4.95 28.34 -6.38
N ARG A 404 6.06 28.03 -7.03
CA ARG A 404 6.20 26.86 -7.92
C ARG A 404 6.28 25.55 -7.16
N ASN A 405 6.97 25.57 -6.01
CA ASN A 405 7.22 24.40 -5.17
C ASN A 405 7.40 24.80 -3.70
N ASN A 406 7.48 23.82 -2.82
CA ASN A 406 7.63 24.04 -1.38
C ASN A 406 8.98 24.65 -1.00
N GLN A 407 10.03 24.36 -1.75
CA GLN A 407 11.34 24.95 -1.49
C GLN A 407 11.33 26.47 -1.74
N GLU A 408 10.75 26.93 -2.86
CA GLU A 408 10.56 28.34 -3.15
C GLU A 408 9.67 29.00 -2.08
N PHE A 409 8.59 28.33 -1.68
CA PHE A 409 7.71 28.82 -0.61
C PHE A 409 8.46 29.03 0.72
N LEU A 410 9.21 28.03 1.18
CA LEU A 410 9.96 28.10 2.43
C LEU A 410 11.09 29.18 2.37
N HIS A 411 11.74 29.37 1.21
CA HIS A 411 12.75 30.40 1.05
C HIS A 411 12.17 31.81 1.09
N ASN A 412 11.00 32.03 0.52
CA ASN A 412 10.36 33.33 0.42
C ASN A 412 9.48 33.69 1.63
N MET A 413 9.40 32.80 2.64
CA MET A 413 8.57 33.03 3.83
C MET A 413 8.87 34.31 4.60
N SER A 414 10.11 34.82 4.55
CA SER A 414 10.49 36.08 5.20
C SER A 414 9.94 37.34 4.50
N SER A 415 9.43 37.21 3.27
CA SER A 415 8.81 38.27 2.46
C SER A 415 7.28 38.09 2.33
N LEU A 416 6.70 37.10 2.99
CA LEU A 416 5.28 36.77 3.00
C LEU A 416 4.60 37.24 4.29
#